data_3b8c0bfda8e214d9580e7e2bd106dcda
#
_entry.id   3b8c0bfda8e214d9580e7e2bd106dcda
#
_cell.length_a   1.000
_cell.length_b   1.000
_cell.length_c   1.000
_cell.angle_alpha   90.00
_cell.angle_beta   90.00
_cell.angle_gamma   90.00
#
_symmetry.space_group_name_H-M   'P 1'
#
loop_
_entity.id
_entity.type
_entity.pdbx_description
1 polymer ?
#
loop_
_entity_poly.entity_id
_entity_poly.type
_entity_poly.pdbx_seq_one_letter_code
_entity_poly.pdbx_strand_id
1 'polypeptide(L)'
;VNLVTYKYKRKRYLSKNNQNIRRVNYLSSIFPNSKILIPFRDPIQQATSLLLQHNRFNEYSKNDNFISDYMKWIGHTEFGPNYKPIKKEITYNNYNELNHWIEQWILSYEDQLDIINNNKNILPICHEMLIGSHKYWLKILNFLEINSSYYYDFRKSKKNSILNVDKNLSKKCYQIY
;
A
#
# COMPACT_ATOMS: atom_id res chain seq x y z
N VAL A 1 -3.26 12.35 -18.29
CA VAL A 1 -1.88 11.87 -18.55
C VAL A 1 -1.23 12.72 -19.65
N ASN A 2 -1.79 12.76 -20.86
CA ASN A 2 -1.18 13.45 -22.01
C ASN A 2 -0.89 14.95 -21.78
N LEU A 3 -1.79 15.69 -21.15
CA LEU A 3 -1.58 17.11 -20.82
C LEU A 3 -0.40 17.31 -19.86
N VAL A 4 -0.25 16.43 -18.88
CA VAL A 4 0.86 16.50 -17.90
C VAL A 4 2.19 16.21 -18.57
N THR A 5 2.27 15.12 -19.35
CA THR A 5 3.51 14.77 -20.07
C THR A 5 3.89 15.85 -21.08
N TYR A 6 2.92 16.42 -21.80
CA TYR A 6 3.13 17.54 -22.72
C TYR A 6 3.66 18.79 -21.99
N LYS A 7 2.99 19.21 -20.92
CA LYS A 7 3.39 20.38 -20.12
C LYS A 7 4.83 20.29 -19.60
N TYR A 8 5.20 19.11 -19.12
CA TYR A 8 6.54 18.91 -18.53
C TYR A 8 7.57 18.32 -19.50
N LYS A 9 7.22 18.20 -20.79
CA LYS A 9 8.08 17.64 -21.85
C LYS A 9 8.67 16.28 -21.47
N ARG A 10 7.82 15.38 -20.91
CA ARG A 10 8.20 14.05 -20.46
C ARG A 10 7.53 12.97 -21.29
N LYS A 11 8.24 11.86 -21.51
CA LYS A 11 7.73 10.70 -22.26
C LYS A 11 6.89 9.77 -21.40
N ARG A 12 7.06 9.81 -20.09
CA ARG A 12 6.41 8.90 -19.14
C ARG A 12 5.74 9.67 -18.01
N TYR A 13 4.62 9.14 -17.55
CA TYR A 13 3.89 9.64 -16.40
C TYR A 13 3.98 8.63 -15.26
N LEU A 14 4.29 9.09 -14.07
CA LEU A 14 4.29 8.30 -12.84
C LEU A 14 3.18 8.83 -11.92
N SER A 15 2.37 7.91 -11.41
CA SER A 15 1.35 8.23 -10.39
C SER A 15 1.51 7.30 -9.19
N LYS A 16 1.33 7.83 -8.00
CA LYS A 16 1.25 7.06 -6.75
C LYS A 16 0.01 7.48 -5.98
N ASN A 17 -0.84 6.49 -5.68
CA ASN A 17 -1.98 6.68 -4.78
C ASN A 17 -2.28 5.36 -4.07
N ASN A 18 -2.41 5.38 -2.74
CA ASN A 18 -2.68 4.18 -1.95
C ASN A 18 -4.02 3.53 -2.31
N GLN A 19 -5.03 4.33 -2.68
CA GLN A 19 -6.34 3.83 -3.11
C GLN A 19 -6.31 3.09 -4.45
N ASN A 20 -5.22 3.18 -5.21
CA ASN A 20 -5.11 2.48 -6.49
C ASN A 20 -5.10 0.97 -6.34
N ILE A 21 -4.73 0.43 -5.18
CA ILE A 21 -4.83 -1.01 -4.93
C ILE A 21 -6.25 -1.55 -5.15
N ARG A 22 -7.27 -0.75 -4.87
CA ARG A 22 -8.69 -1.09 -5.09
C ARG A 22 -9.14 -0.96 -6.56
N ARG A 23 -8.28 -0.42 -7.42
CA ARG A 23 -8.60 -0.06 -8.81
C ARG A 23 -7.65 -0.70 -9.81
N VAL A 24 -6.84 -1.67 -9.39
CA VAL A 24 -5.80 -2.27 -10.25
C VAL A 24 -6.41 -2.84 -11.53
N ASN A 25 -7.52 -3.58 -11.44
CA ASN A 25 -8.26 -4.10 -12.59
C ASN A 25 -8.68 -2.98 -13.56
N TYR A 26 -9.30 -1.95 -13.03
CA TYR A 26 -9.77 -0.82 -13.82
C TYR A 26 -8.61 -0.04 -14.46
N LEU A 27 -7.54 0.21 -13.71
CA LEU A 27 -6.36 0.88 -14.23
C LEU A 27 -5.67 0.07 -15.33
N SER A 28 -5.59 -1.24 -15.17
CA SER A 28 -5.03 -2.14 -16.18
C SER A 28 -5.86 -2.16 -17.46
N SER A 29 -7.18 -2.07 -17.37
CA SER A 29 -8.06 -2.05 -18.56
C SER A 29 -7.97 -0.73 -19.33
N ILE A 30 -7.90 0.40 -18.63
CA ILE A 30 -7.81 1.73 -19.28
C ILE A 30 -6.41 2.04 -19.79
N PHE A 31 -5.39 1.54 -19.08
CA PHE A 31 -3.98 1.74 -19.43
C PHE A 31 -3.26 0.40 -19.64
N PRO A 32 -3.59 -0.36 -20.69
CA PRO A 32 -3.09 -1.74 -20.87
C PRO A 32 -1.57 -1.83 -21.02
N ASN A 33 -0.92 -0.75 -21.43
CA ASN A 33 0.53 -0.66 -21.57
C ASN A 33 1.24 -0.09 -20.33
N SER A 34 0.50 0.25 -19.27
CA SER A 34 1.11 0.76 -18.04
C SER A 34 1.76 -0.35 -17.24
N LYS A 35 2.91 -0.05 -16.62
CA LYS A 35 3.53 -0.92 -15.62
C LYS A 35 3.01 -0.55 -14.25
N ILE A 36 2.47 -1.52 -13.51
CA ILE A 36 1.90 -1.33 -12.18
C ILE A 36 2.79 -2.04 -11.17
N LEU A 37 3.25 -1.30 -10.17
CA LEU A 37 3.98 -1.84 -9.04
C LEU A 37 3.04 -1.91 -7.83
N ILE A 38 2.96 -3.07 -7.19
CA ILE A 38 2.17 -3.29 -5.97
C ILE A 38 3.14 -3.57 -4.82
N PRO A 39 3.54 -2.53 -4.05
CA PRO A 39 4.42 -2.74 -2.91
C PRO A 39 3.68 -3.38 -1.74
N PHE A 40 4.32 -4.35 -1.11
CA PHE A 40 3.86 -4.98 0.12
C PHE A 40 5.04 -5.24 1.06
N ARG A 41 4.75 -5.49 2.31
CA ARG A 41 5.74 -5.85 3.34
C ARG A 41 5.10 -6.78 4.36
N ASP A 42 5.89 -7.26 5.33
CA ASP A 42 5.39 -8.08 6.43
C ASP A 42 4.01 -7.59 6.91
N PRO A 43 2.97 -8.45 6.82
CA PRO A 43 1.57 -8.06 7.05
C PRO A 43 1.33 -7.53 8.46
N ILE A 44 1.90 -8.18 9.46
CA ILE A 44 1.71 -7.79 10.87
C ILE A 44 2.42 -6.46 11.16
N GLN A 45 3.63 -6.27 10.62
CA GLN A 45 4.35 -5.00 10.78
C GLN A 45 3.67 -3.85 10.03
N GLN A 46 3.07 -4.11 8.87
CA GLN A 46 2.30 -3.11 8.15
C GLN A 46 1.02 -2.75 8.89
N ALA A 47 0.26 -3.73 9.33
CA ALA A 47 -0.96 -3.55 10.10
C ALA A 47 -0.70 -2.79 11.41
N THR A 48 0.37 -3.14 12.14
CA THR A 48 0.78 -2.42 13.36
C THR A 48 1.10 -0.96 13.06
N SER A 49 1.80 -0.68 11.97
CA SER A 49 2.11 0.71 11.58
C SER A 49 0.85 1.51 11.24
N LEU A 50 -0.13 0.89 10.58
CA LEU A 50 -1.41 1.55 10.25
C LEU A 50 -2.24 1.82 11.51
N LEU A 51 -2.31 0.88 12.45
CA LEU A 51 -2.97 1.08 13.74
C LEU A 51 -2.33 2.25 14.51
N LEU A 52 -1.00 2.27 14.62
CA LEU A 52 -0.29 3.36 15.31
C LEU A 52 -0.55 4.71 14.63
N GLN A 53 -0.60 4.73 13.30
CA GLN A 53 -0.89 5.93 12.54
C GLN A 53 -2.35 6.37 12.72
N HIS A 54 -3.30 5.43 12.72
CA HIS A 54 -4.72 5.70 12.99
C HIS A 54 -4.89 6.36 14.36
N ASN A 55 -4.31 5.79 15.41
CA ASN A 55 -4.40 6.32 16.77
C ASN A 55 -3.78 7.73 16.87
N ARG A 56 -2.60 7.92 16.27
CA ARG A 56 -1.91 9.23 16.24
C ARG A 56 -2.75 10.32 15.55
N PHE A 57 -3.37 10.01 14.41
CA PHE A 57 -4.20 10.99 13.71
C PHE A 57 -5.53 11.26 14.42
N ASN A 58 -6.08 10.28 15.13
CA ASN A 58 -7.23 10.50 16.01
C ASN A 58 -6.87 11.46 17.16
N GLU A 59 -5.70 11.31 17.75
CA GLU A 59 -5.20 12.20 18.80
C GLU A 59 -4.93 13.62 18.27
N TYR A 60 -4.22 13.74 17.15
CA TYR A 60 -3.95 15.05 16.53
C TYR A 60 -5.24 15.79 16.17
N SER A 61 -6.22 15.10 15.62
CA SER A 61 -7.50 15.71 15.22
C SER A 61 -8.36 16.16 16.40
N LYS A 62 -8.14 15.61 17.60
CA LYS A 62 -8.79 16.11 18.83
C LYS A 62 -8.17 17.41 19.33
N ASN A 63 -6.88 17.61 19.07
CA ASN A 63 -6.11 18.72 19.59
C ASN A 63 -5.98 19.88 18.58
N ASP A 64 -6.24 19.62 17.28
CA ASP A 64 -6.11 20.60 16.21
C ASP A 64 -7.21 20.44 15.15
N ASN A 65 -8.11 21.41 15.11
CA ASN A 65 -9.20 21.43 14.14
C ASN A 65 -8.71 21.53 12.69
N PHE A 66 -7.58 22.23 12.45
CA PHE A 66 -7.01 22.35 11.12
C PHE A 66 -6.66 20.96 10.54
N ILE A 67 -6.05 20.08 11.34
CA ILE A 67 -5.71 18.72 10.90
C ILE A 67 -6.98 17.95 10.51
N SER A 68 -8.03 18.02 11.34
CA SER A 68 -9.31 17.38 11.05
C SER A 68 -9.92 17.86 9.75
N ASP A 69 -9.98 19.18 9.56
CA ASP A 69 -10.59 19.80 8.38
C ASP A 69 -9.76 19.58 7.12
N TYR A 70 -8.43 19.66 7.21
CA TYR A 70 -7.53 19.34 6.11
C TYR A 70 -7.71 17.89 5.63
N MET A 71 -7.77 16.91 6.56
CA MET A 71 -7.99 15.49 6.22
C MET A 71 -9.35 15.26 5.53
N LYS A 72 -10.40 15.97 5.95
CA LYS A 72 -11.69 15.93 5.27
C LYS A 72 -11.61 16.53 3.87
N TRP A 73 -10.97 17.70 3.74
CA TRP A 73 -10.84 18.42 2.48
C TRP A 73 -10.10 17.60 1.41
N ILE A 74 -9.02 16.91 1.77
CA ILE A 74 -8.30 16.03 0.84
C ILE A 74 -8.99 14.68 0.62
N GLY A 75 -10.11 14.41 1.29
CA GLY A 75 -10.85 13.15 1.18
C GLY A 75 -10.10 11.95 1.74
N HIS A 76 -9.25 12.15 2.74
CA HIS A 76 -8.45 11.09 3.34
C HIS A 76 -9.29 10.17 4.21
N THR A 77 -9.32 8.87 3.86
CA THR A 77 -10.14 7.86 4.55
C THR A 77 -9.35 6.61 4.96
N GLU A 78 -8.02 6.63 4.85
CA GLU A 78 -7.18 5.45 5.07
C GLU A 78 -6.91 5.19 6.56
N PHE A 79 -6.93 6.22 7.39
CA PHE A 79 -6.77 6.18 8.85
C PHE A 79 -7.25 7.51 9.47
N GLY A 80 -7.29 7.59 10.80
CA GLY A 80 -7.74 8.78 11.53
C GLY A 80 -9.26 8.87 11.64
N PRO A 81 -9.82 10.06 12.00
CA PRO A 81 -11.24 10.21 12.35
C PRO A 81 -12.22 9.96 11.20
N ASN A 82 -11.76 10.11 9.95
CA ASN A 82 -12.58 9.87 8.77
C ASN A 82 -12.31 8.48 8.14
N TYR A 83 -11.72 7.59 8.89
CA TYR A 83 -11.37 6.26 8.42
C TYR A 83 -12.58 5.49 7.89
N LYS A 84 -12.38 4.80 6.75
CA LYS A 84 -13.37 3.90 6.15
C LYS A 84 -12.66 2.60 5.78
N PRO A 85 -13.16 1.44 6.24
CA PRO A 85 -12.59 0.15 5.87
C PRO A 85 -12.70 -0.10 4.37
N ILE A 86 -11.84 -0.97 3.85
CA ILE A 86 -11.78 -1.31 2.42
C ILE A 86 -13.08 -2.01 1.98
N LYS A 87 -13.58 -2.94 2.79
CA LYS A 87 -14.88 -3.58 2.61
C LYS A 87 -15.77 -3.27 3.83
N LYS A 88 -17.08 -3.27 3.64
CA LYS A 88 -18.05 -3.06 4.74
C LYS A 88 -18.22 -4.32 5.58
N GLU A 89 -18.14 -5.48 4.94
CA GLU A 89 -18.29 -6.80 5.56
C GLU A 89 -16.95 -7.23 6.13
N ILE A 90 -16.75 -6.93 7.41
CA ILE A 90 -15.53 -7.24 8.17
C ILE A 90 -15.91 -7.94 9.47
N THR A 91 -15.04 -8.84 9.92
CA THR A 91 -15.21 -9.60 11.17
C THR A 91 -14.75 -8.78 12.38
N TYR A 92 -13.61 -8.10 12.22
CA TYR A 92 -12.98 -7.33 13.30
C TYR A 92 -13.31 -5.84 13.16
N ASN A 93 -14.40 -5.41 13.82
CA ASN A 93 -14.95 -4.05 13.71
C ASN A 93 -14.30 -3.01 14.62
N ASN A 94 -13.40 -3.42 15.52
CA ASN A 94 -12.72 -2.48 16.42
C ASN A 94 -11.46 -1.93 15.76
N TYR A 95 -11.52 -0.69 15.29
CA TYR A 95 -10.42 0.00 14.60
C TYR A 95 -9.22 0.34 15.50
N ASN A 96 -9.37 0.19 16.81
CA ASN A 96 -8.27 0.35 17.77
C ASN A 96 -7.53 -0.98 18.03
N GLU A 97 -7.92 -2.06 17.37
CA GLU A 97 -7.29 -3.37 17.52
C GLU A 97 -6.51 -3.80 16.29
N LEU A 98 -5.39 -4.48 16.51
CA LEU A 98 -4.50 -4.92 15.45
C LEU A 98 -5.17 -5.90 14.46
N ASN A 99 -6.05 -6.76 14.97
CA ASN A 99 -6.74 -7.75 14.15
C ASN A 99 -7.57 -7.12 13.02
N HIS A 100 -8.20 -5.96 13.28
CA HIS A 100 -8.86 -5.19 12.23
C HIS A 100 -7.90 -4.84 11.08
N TRP A 101 -6.72 -4.33 11.38
CA TRP A 101 -5.75 -3.88 10.37
C TRP A 101 -5.11 -5.04 9.61
N ILE A 102 -4.95 -6.22 10.26
CA ILE A 102 -4.52 -7.45 9.58
C ILE A 102 -5.62 -7.92 8.61
N GLU A 103 -6.88 -7.89 9.02
CA GLU A 103 -8.01 -8.22 8.12
C GLU A 103 -8.07 -7.26 6.93
N GLN A 104 -7.88 -5.96 7.13
CA GLN A 104 -7.80 -4.98 6.04
C GLN A 104 -6.63 -5.26 5.09
N TRP A 105 -5.49 -5.70 5.61
CA TRP A 105 -4.35 -6.13 4.81
C TRP A 105 -4.71 -7.35 3.95
N ILE A 106 -5.28 -8.38 4.54
CA ILE A 106 -5.74 -9.58 3.83
C ILE A 106 -6.69 -9.20 2.70
N LEU A 107 -7.75 -8.45 3.00
CA LEU A 107 -8.75 -8.01 2.02
C LEU A 107 -8.15 -7.15 0.89
N SER A 108 -7.08 -6.41 1.18
CA SER A 108 -6.40 -5.60 0.16
C SER A 108 -5.63 -6.43 -0.84
N TYR A 109 -4.93 -7.46 -0.40
CA TYR A 109 -4.00 -8.22 -1.23
C TYR A 109 -4.59 -9.52 -1.78
N GLU A 110 -5.52 -10.16 -1.07
CA GLU A 110 -6.22 -11.37 -1.55
C GLU A 110 -6.92 -11.12 -2.89
N ASP A 111 -7.66 -10.02 -3.00
CA ASP A 111 -8.34 -9.61 -4.24
C ASP A 111 -7.38 -9.31 -5.40
N GLN A 112 -6.07 -9.14 -5.12
CA GLN A 112 -5.08 -8.83 -6.15
C GLN A 112 -4.34 -10.06 -6.70
N LEU A 113 -4.42 -11.20 -6.02
CA LEU A 113 -3.64 -12.39 -6.40
C LEU A 113 -3.93 -12.84 -7.83
N ASP A 114 -5.21 -12.91 -8.20
CA ASP A 114 -5.61 -13.36 -9.54
C ASP A 114 -5.10 -12.42 -10.64
N ILE A 115 -5.21 -11.11 -10.42
CA ILE A 115 -4.77 -10.13 -11.41
C ILE A 115 -3.23 -10.08 -11.51
N ILE A 116 -2.53 -10.24 -10.40
CA ILE A 116 -1.05 -10.30 -10.37
C ILE A 116 -0.59 -11.51 -11.19
N ASN A 117 -1.22 -12.66 -11.00
CA ASN A 117 -0.84 -13.90 -11.68
C ASN A 117 -1.15 -13.88 -13.18
N ASN A 118 -2.17 -13.15 -13.60
CA ASN A 118 -2.65 -13.16 -14.97
C ASN A 118 -2.22 -11.92 -15.79
N ASN A 119 -1.50 -10.96 -15.20
CA ASN A 119 -1.11 -9.72 -15.89
C ASN A 119 0.39 -9.44 -15.80
N LYS A 120 1.11 -9.69 -16.89
CA LYS A 120 2.55 -9.47 -17.00
C LYS A 120 3.01 -8.00 -16.81
N ASN A 121 2.09 -7.05 -16.82
CA ASN A 121 2.37 -5.64 -16.59
C ASN A 121 2.20 -5.24 -15.12
N ILE A 122 1.95 -6.20 -14.24
CA ILE A 122 1.87 -5.99 -12.79
C ILE A 122 3.03 -6.73 -12.11
N LEU A 123 3.73 -6.04 -11.22
CA LEU A 123 4.82 -6.60 -10.43
C LEU A 123 4.59 -6.34 -8.94
N PRO A 124 4.38 -7.38 -8.12
CA PRO A 124 4.41 -7.24 -6.67
C PRO A 124 5.84 -6.99 -6.20
N ILE A 125 6.01 -6.07 -5.25
CA ILE A 125 7.31 -5.67 -4.71
C ILE A 125 7.34 -5.90 -3.21
N CYS A 126 8.14 -6.87 -2.78
CA CYS A 126 8.39 -7.11 -1.38
C CYS A 126 9.42 -6.11 -0.84
N HIS A 127 9.02 -5.32 0.15
CA HIS A 127 9.89 -4.31 0.77
C HIS A 127 11.12 -4.95 1.42
N GLU A 128 10.98 -6.09 2.06
CA GLU A 128 12.07 -6.81 2.72
C GLU A 128 13.12 -7.27 1.72
N MET A 129 12.71 -7.64 0.50
CA MET A 129 13.63 -8.03 -0.57
C MET A 129 14.36 -6.84 -1.21
N LEU A 130 13.83 -5.62 -1.10
CA LEU A 130 14.52 -4.41 -1.55
C LEU A 130 15.72 -4.07 -0.66
N ILE A 131 15.63 -4.44 0.63
CA ILE A 131 16.65 -4.09 1.61
C ILE A 131 17.91 -4.90 1.36
N GLY A 132 18.98 -4.23 0.93
CA GLY A 132 20.28 -4.87 0.70
C GLY A 132 20.38 -5.73 -0.56
N SER A 133 19.38 -5.75 -1.45
CA SER A 133 19.40 -6.51 -2.69
C SER A 133 19.43 -5.65 -3.94
N HIS A 134 20.62 -5.27 -4.37
CA HIS A 134 20.82 -4.60 -5.66
C HIS A 134 20.23 -5.40 -6.83
N LYS A 135 20.38 -6.74 -6.81
CA LYS A 135 19.80 -7.61 -7.84
C LYS A 135 18.26 -7.48 -7.93
N TYR A 136 17.59 -7.39 -6.79
CA TYR A 136 16.13 -7.22 -6.77
C TYR A 136 15.72 -5.84 -7.29
N TRP A 137 16.48 -4.79 -6.94
CA TRP A 137 16.27 -3.45 -7.50
C TRP A 137 16.44 -3.42 -9.02
N LEU A 138 17.49 -4.04 -9.56
CA LEU A 138 17.70 -4.15 -11.00
C LEU A 138 16.56 -4.89 -11.72
N LYS A 139 15.97 -5.93 -11.08
CA LYS A 139 14.78 -6.61 -11.61
C LYS A 139 13.60 -5.63 -11.78
N ILE A 140 13.40 -4.73 -10.81
CA ILE A 140 12.34 -3.72 -10.88
C ILE A 140 12.62 -2.70 -11.98
N LEU A 141 13.85 -2.19 -12.08
CA LEU A 141 14.23 -1.26 -13.13
C LEU A 141 14.05 -1.88 -14.52
N ASN A 142 14.44 -3.12 -14.69
CA ASN A 142 14.26 -3.86 -15.95
C ASN A 142 12.76 -4.03 -16.30
N PHE A 143 11.93 -4.42 -15.33
CA PHE A 143 10.49 -4.50 -15.52
C PHE A 143 9.89 -3.15 -15.95
N LEU A 144 10.38 -2.06 -15.39
CA LEU A 144 9.97 -0.70 -15.72
C LEU A 144 10.60 -0.17 -17.02
N GLU A 145 11.51 -0.92 -17.65
CA GLU A 145 12.26 -0.48 -18.82
C GLU A 145 13.01 0.83 -18.56
N ILE A 146 13.63 0.92 -17.37
CA ILE A 146 14.44 2.06 -16.95
C ILE A 146 15.91 1.64 -16.98
N ASN A 147 16.67 2.27 -17.85
CA ASN A 147 18.13 2.09 -17.88
C ASN A 147 18.75 3.08 -16.89
N SER A 148 19.12 2.56 -15.72
CA SER A 148 19.77 3.35 -14.67
C SER A 148 20.71 2.47 -13.86
N SER A 149 21.89 2.97 -13.57
CA SER A 149 22.84 2.37 -12.62
C SER A 149 22.64 2.87 -11.20
N TYR A 150 21.71 3.79 -10.98
CA TYR A 150 21.44 4.34 -9.65
C TYR A 150 20.84 3.27 -8.74
N TYR A 151 21.46 3.08 -7.58
CA TYR A 151 20.97 2.23 -6.50
C TYR A 151 20.49 3.12 -5.34
N TYR A 152 19.27 2.87 -4.90
CA TYR A 152 18.73 3.50 -3.71
C TYR A 152 18.92 2.57 -2.51
N ASP A 153 19.56 3.07 -1.45
CA ASP A 153 19.72 2.32 -0.20
C ASP A 153 18.40 2.35 0.59
N PHE A 154 17.65 1.25 0.49
CA PHE A 154 16.38 1.09 1.20
C PHE A 154 16.64 0.80 2.68
N ARG A 155 16.16 1.67 3.55
CA ARG A 155 16.32 1.51 4.99
C ARG A 155 15.41 0.43 5.55
N LYS A 156 15.93 -0.37 6.48
CA LYS A 156 15.12 -1.27 7.30
C LYS A 156 14.08 -0.47 8.05
N SER A 157 12.81 -0.90 7.97
CA SER A 157 11.79 -0.36 8.85
C SER A 157 12.07 -0.78 10.30
N LYS A 158 11.80 0.12 11.26
CA LYS A 158 11.82 -0.25 12.68
C LYS A 158 10.73 -1.31 12.89
N LYS A 159 11.08 -2.42 13.55
CA LYS A 159 10.09 -3.40 13.98
C LYS A 159 9.28 -2.80 15.12
N ASN A 160 7.96 -2.85 14.99
CA ASN A 160 7.07 -2.50 16.08
C ASN A 160 6.91 -3.73 17.01
N SER A 161 6.65 -3.50 18.29
CA SER A 161 6.21 -4.55 19.19
C SER A 161 4.89 -5.13 18.69
N ILE A 162 4.83 -6.46 18.61
CA ILE A 162 3.63 -7.16 18.16
C ILE A 162 2.69 -7.31 19.35
N LEU A 163 1.48 -6.82 19.19
CA LEU A 163 0.38 -7.01 20.11
C LEU A 163 -0.26 -8.39 19.89
N ASN A 164 -1.24 -8.73 20.71
CA ASN A 164 -1.95 -9.99 20.59
C ASN A 164 -2.65 -10.11 19.22
N VAL A 165 -2.32 -11.16 18.46
CA VAL A 165 -2.80 -11.39 17.10
C VAL A 165 -3.61 -12.68 17.08
N ASP A 166 -4.76 -12.63 16.43
CA ASP A 166 -5.55 -13.84 16.16
C ASP A 166 -4.75 -14.83 15.30
N LYS A 167 -4.71 -16.11 15.72
CA LYS A 167 -3.90 -17.15 15.08
C LYS A 167 -4.35 -17.45 13.65
N ASN A 168 -5.65 -17.40 13.37
CA ASN A 168 -6.20 -17.68 12.06
C ASN A 168 -5.89 -16.54 11.09
N LEU A 169 -6.02 -15.28 11.54
CA LEU A 169 -5.61 -14.11 10.76
C LEU A 169 -4.12 -14.15 10.47
N SER A 170 -3.30 -14.45 11.48
CA SER A 170 -1.85 -14.56 11.29
C SER A 170 -1.51 -15.63 10.24
N LYS A 171 -2.11 -16.82 10.34
CA LYS A 171 -1.91 -17.87 9.34
C LYS A 171 -2.34 -17.41 7.94
N LYS A 172 -3.53 -16.84 7.81
CA LYS A 172 -4.07 -16.40 6.52
C LYS A 172 -3.22 -15.31 5.87
N CYS A 173 -2.77 -14.29 6.60
CA CYS A 173 -1.98 -13.22 6.01
C CYS A 173 -0.60 -13.71 5.54
N TYR A 174 0.02 -14.67 6.24
CA TYR A 174 1.29 -15.25 5.78
C TYR A 174 1.15 -16.28 4.65
N GLN A 175 -0.05 -16.76 4.34
CA GLN A 175 -0.30 -17.53 3.11
C GLN A 175 -0.36 -16.64 1.86
N ILE A 176 -0.71 -15.36 2.03
CA ILE A 176 -0.75 -14.37 0.95
C ILE A 176 0.64 -13.73 0.76
N TYR A 177 1.38 -13.52 1.86
CA TYR A 177 2.70 -12.90 1.88
C TYR A 177 3.76 -13.79 1.24
#